data_d1995dc1ef344b32d3f27cfc0844254c
#
_entry.id   d1995dc1ef344b32d3f27cfc0844254c
#
_cell.length_a   1.000
_cell.length_b   1.000
_cell.length_c   1.000
_cell.angle_alpha   90.00
_cell.angle_beta   90.00
_cell.angle_gamma   90.00
#
_symmetry.space_group_name_H-M   'P 1'
#
loop_
_entity.id
_entity.type
_entity.pdbx_description
1 polymer ?
#
loop_
_entity_poly.entity_id
_entity_poly.type
_entity_poly.pdbx_seq_one_letter_code
_entity_poly.pdbx_strand_id
1 'polypeptide(L)'
;MGKQVTCRRVYEQTSFEDGKRVLVDRVWPPDISRDDARLDEWLGDVAPSTGLQHWYSHEPFRFAEFRRRYLAELADPEHRSALSRLRHLTDDGKLILLTAAPDADHSHAAVLAERLTGADRSEPDRPAPPPPPGYRAAVSAKVANLNAGAFAFVMGTGIVSTALNINGAHTASLALLVVGLAGCAVLLPAYVWRLLRWRQRFVADLVGPRAFAFLTVSIAANVIAARLVADGDTAVAGAFLAFGAAGWLLLGYGIPLGLIASTRRDASFDQVNGTWFLWAVGSQSVAVAAAGLARLTSSHLLQVLALVCWGIGLMQYLLTATIVLARLLARPVAPGNLMTSSWICMGAAAISVLAGTRLLELPPEGMLLSRSVVAGSAVVLWSFSTWLIPLLLALGVWRHVLRKVPFRYELGWWNLVFPIGMYGVTTHELGRTTGTSWLTTLGRWEIWVGGVVCVVVIAAMVAAAVRPHLMARRAAGSNRRTA
;
A
#
# COMPACT_ATOMS: atom_id res chain seq x y z
N MET A 1 31.68 -0.19 41.01
CA MET A 1 31.00 0.81 40.20
C MET A 1 30.25 0.11 39.07
N GLY A 2 28.96 0.30 38.94
CA GLY A 2 28.15 -0.35 37.87
C GLY A 2 28.58 0.16 36.50
N LYS A 3 28.71 -0.73 35.52
CA LYS A 3 28.99 -0.38 34.12
C LYS A 3 27.88 0.53 33.59
N GLN A 4 28.21 1.76 33.23
CA GLN A 4 27.23 2.75 32.75
C GLN A 4 27.23 2.81 31.22
N VAL A 5 26.33 2.08 30.59
CA VAL A 5 26.14 2.10 29.13
C VAL A 5 24.78 2.74 28.86
N THR A 6 24.76 3.79 28.03
CA THR A 6 23.54 4.48 27.62
C THR A 6 23.38 4.44 26.10
N CYS A 7 22.14 4.49 25.61
CA CYS A 7 21.84 4.56 24.20
C CYS A 7 21.27 5.95 23.86
N ARG A 8 21.75 6.58 22.77
CA ARG A 8 21.27 7.88 22.27
C ARG A 8 21.23 7.91 20.75
N ARG A 9 20.49 8.85 20.23
CA ARG A 9 20.53 9.12 18.78
C ARG A 9 21.79 9.92 18.42
N VAL A 10 22.38 9.61 17.28
CA VAL A 10 23.59 10.28 16.78
C VAL A 10 23.39 11.79 16.53
N TYR A 11 22.15 12.22 16.34
CA TYR A 11 21.73 13.61 16.11
C TYR A 11 21.53 14.44 17.40
N GLU A 12 21.67 13.82 18.58
CA GLU A 12 21.51 14.52 19.87
C GLU A 12 22.77 15.28 20.24
N GLN A 13 22.59 16.44 20.88
CA GLN A 13 23.71 17.30 21.29
C GLN A 13 24.65 16.59 22.26
N THR A 14 25.96 16.82 22.08
CA THR A 14 26.98 16.32 22.99
C THR A 14 27.01 17.09 24.30
N SER A 15 27.17 16.39 25.43
CA SER A 15 27.40 16.98 26.75
C SER A 15 28.83 16.77 27.19
N PHE A 16 29.35 17.69 28.01
CA PHE A 16 30.71 17.56 28.62
C PHE A 16 30.84 16.36 29.58
N GLU A 17 29.71 15.79 30.02
CA GLU A 17 29.68 14.61 30.89
C GLU A 17 29.52 13.29 30.09
N ASP A 18 29.51 13.37 28.78
CA ASP A 18 29.41 12.21 27.91
C ASP A 18 30.67 11.34 28.03
N GLY A 19 30.48 10.02 28.18
CA GLY A 19 31.57 9.04 28.11
C GLY A 19 32.01 8.80 26.66
N LYS A 20 32.72 7.70 26.41
CA LYS A 20 33.13 7.33 25.04
C LYS A 20 31.89 7.13 24.15
N ARG A 21 31.92 7.74 22.98
CA ARG A 21 30.80 7.77 22.00
C ARG A 21 31.09 6.82 20.84
N VAL A 22 30.32 5.76 20.73
CA VAL A 22 30.52 4.72 19.72
C VAL A 22 29.25 4.58 18.84
N LEU A 23 29.41 4.77 17.52
CA LEU A 23 28.37 4.51 16.55
C LEU A 23 28.31 3.00 16.28
N VAL A 24 27.11 2.41 16.40
CA VAL A 24 26.87 0.98 16.23
C VAL A 24 26.03 0.62 15.01
N ASP A 25 25.71 1.60 14.16
CA ASP A 25 25.01 1.38 12.89
C ASP A 25 25.97 0.81 11.84
N ARG A 26 25.48 -0.09 11.00
CA ARG A 26 26.26 -0.72 9.91
C ARG A 26 26.71 0.27 8.83
N VAL A 27 25.88 1.27 8.55
CA VAL A 27 26.12 2.27 7.53
C VAL A 27 26.22 3.64 8.18
N TRP A 28 27.17 4.45 7.72
CA TRP A 28 27.30 5.83 8.20
C TRP A 28 26.05 6.63 7.86
N PRO A 29 25.46 7.38 8.82
CA PRO A 29 24.29 8.23 8.56
C PRO A 29 24.64 9.34 7.56
N PRO A 30 23.86 9.53 6.49
CA PRO A 30 24.20 10.45 5.39
C PRO A 30 24.18 11.94 5.80
N ASP A 31 23.43 12.28 6.85
CA ASP A 31 23.12 13.67 7.23
C ASP A 31 24.04 14.23 8.32
N ILE A 32 25.13 13.53 8.69
CA ILE A 32 26.07 13.98 9.72
C ILE A 32 27.51 13.75 9.29
N SER A 33 28.35 14.77 9.44
CA SER A 33 29.80 14.65 9.19
C SER A 33 30.50 13.91 10.35
N ARG A 34 31.71 13.37 10.10
CA ARG A 34 32.47 12.70 11.15
C ARG A 34 32.85 13.66 12.28
N ASP A 35 33.13 14.92 11.94
CA ASP A 35 33.52 15.95 12.89
C ASP A 35 32.31 16.40 13.75
N ASP A 36 31.12 16.51 13.15
CA ASP A 36 29.90 16.89 13.87
C ASP A 36 29.40 15.79 14.81
N ALA A 37 29.58 14.52 14.44
CA ALA A 37 29.17 13.37 15.25
C ALA A 37 30.01 13.22 16.54
N ARG A 38 31.23 13.79 16.60
CA ARG A 38 32.17 13.70 17.73
C ARG A 38 32.25 12.27 18.28
N LEU A 39 32.59 11.31 17.39
CA LEU A 39 32.72 9.90 17.72
C LEU A 39 34.13 9.56 18.14
N ASP A 40 34.25 8.71 19.16
CA ASP A 40 35.52 8.06 19.50
C ASP A 40 35.78 6.86 18.59
N GLU A 41 34.70 6.11 18.24
CA GLU A 41 34.85 4.92 17.41
C GLU A 41 33.53 4.60 16.62
N TRP A 42 33.70 3.92 15.49
CA TRP A 42 32.57 3.37 14.71
C TRP A 42 32.74 1.86 14.58
N LEU A 43 31.78 1.09 15.13
CA LEU A 43 31.79 -0.36 15.17
C LEU A 43 30.56 -0.92 14.44
N GLY A 44 30.53 -0.76 13.12
CA GLY A 44 29.42 -1.23 12.28
C GLY A 44 29.23 -2.75 12.26
N ASP A 45 30.29 -3.51 12.62
CA ASP A 45 30.26 -4.98 12.64
C ASP A 45 29.42 -5.57 13.78
N VAL A 46 29.04 -4.77 14.78
CA VAL A 46 28.07 -5.22 15.80
C VAL A 46 26.63 -5.08 15.33
N ALA A 47 26.36 -4.37 14.24
CA ALA A 47 25.00 -4.15 13.76
C ALA A 47 24.33 -5.44 13.26
N PRO A 48 23.00 -5.58 13.42
CA PRO A 48 22.28 -6.74 12.94
C PRO A 48 22.43 -6.92 11.44
N SER A 49 22.27 -8.16 10.96
CA SER A 49 22.32 -8.45 9.53
C SER A 49 21.31 -7.60 8.74
N THR A 50 21.65 -7.28 7.48
CA THR A 50 20.75 -6.52 6.60
C THR A 50 19.39 -7.19 6.47
N GLY A 51 19.34 -8.53 6.49
CA GLY A 51 18.11 -9.30 6.47
C GLY A 51 17.26 -9.09 7.71
N LEU A 52 17.87 -9.06 8.90
CA LEU A 52 17.18 -8.84 10.16
C LEU A 52 16.72 -7.38 10.31
N GLN A 53 17.54 -6.41 9.89
CA GLN A 53 17.16 -4.99 9.85
C GLN A 53 15.93 -4.76 8.94
N HIS A 54 15.95 -5.32 7.73
CA HIS A 54 14.82 -5.22 6.79
C HIS A 54 13.55 -5.89 7.33
N TRP A 55 13.71 -7.01 8.02
CA TRP A 55 12.57 -7.71 8.63
C TRP A 55 11.97 -6.91 9.78
N TYR A 56 12.81 -6.29 10.61
CA TYR A 56 12.39 -5.48 11.74
C TYR A 56 11.69 -4.19 11.31
N SER A 57 12.26 -3.47 10.33
CA SER A 57 11.74 -2.19 9.78
C SER A 57 11.33 -1.18 10.86
N HIS A 58 11.98 -1.20 12.02
CA HIS A 58 11.67 -0.36 13.19
C HIS A 58 10.20 -0.44 13.66
N GLU A 59 9.52 -1.57 13.43
CA GLU A 59 8.15 -1.77 13.90
C GLU A 59 8.16 -2.23 15.38
N PRO A 60 7.66 -1.40 16.35
CA PRO A 60 7.81 -1.68 17.78
C PRO A 60 7.21 -3.02 18.23
N PHE A 61 6.15 -3.49 17.58
CA PHE A 61 5.54 -4.79 17.91
C PHE A 61 6.41 -5.99 17.51
N ARG A 62 7.44 -5.81 16.67
CA ARG A 62 8.42 -6.83 16.31
C ARG A 62 9.67 -6.79 17.20
N PHE A 63 9.78 -5.80 18.09
CA PHE A 63 11.01 -5.58 18.85
C PHE A 63 11.43 -6.80 19.69
N ALA A 64 10.50 -7.44 20.37
CA ALA A 64 10.80 -8.62 21.17
C ALA A 64 11.40 -9.77 20.35
N GLU A 65 10.86 -10.01 19.15
CA GLU A 65 11.38 -11.04 18.23
C GLU A 65 12.70 -10.58 17.56
N PHE A 66 12.80 -9.30 17.23
CA PHE A 66 14.04 -8.69 16.74
C PHE A 66 15.17 -8.86 17.77
N ARG A 67 14.92 -8.53 19.04
CA ARG A 67 15.87 -8.67 20.14
C ARG A 67 16.38 -10.11 20.24
N ARG A 68 15.46 -11.09 20.20
CA ARG A 68 15.81 -12.50 20.26
C ARG A 68 16.71 -12.94 19.11
N ARG A 69 16.36 -12.58 17.87
CA ARG A 69 17.15 -12.91 16.66
C ARG A 69 18.48 -12.22 16.65
N TYR A 70 18.52 -10.96 17.05
CA TYR A 70 19.75 -10.21 17.08
C TYR A 70 20.72 -10.72 18.16
N LEU A 71 20.24 -11.12 19.33
CA LEU A 71 21.06 -11.78 20.34
C LEU A 71 21.64 -13.13 19.85
N ALA A 72 20.92 -13.85 19.00
CA ALA A 72 21.44 -15.05 18.34
C ALA A 72 22.54 -14.70 17.32
N GLU A 73 22.36 -13.67 16.48
CA GLU A 73 23.40 -13.18 15.56
C GLU A 73 24.66 -12.72 16.32
N LEU A 74 24.49 -12.03 17.44
CA LEU A 74 25.63 -11.59 18.29
C LEU A 74 26.41 -12.74 18.92
N ALA A 75 25.92 -13.97 18.93
CA ALA A 75 26.63 -15.16 19.35
C ALA A 75 27.57 -15.71 18.27
N ASP A 76 27.38 -15.32 17.00
CA ASP A 76 28.17 -15.78 15.88
C ASP A 76 29.63 -15.30 15.96
N PRO A 77 30.59 -16.08 15.43
CA PRO A 77 32.02 -15.72 15.45
C PRO A 77 32.34 -14.35 14.82
N GLU A 78 31.58 -13.94 13.80
CA GLU A 78 31.78 -12.69 13.06
C GLU A 78 31.63 -11.45 13.95
N HIS A 79 30.75 -11.48 14.94
CA HIS A 79 30.50 -10.35 15.85
C HIS A 79 31.42 -10.33 17.09
N ARG A 80 32.19 -11.39 17.34
CA ARG A 80 32.97 -11.56 18.60
C ARG A 80 34.02 -10.48 18.81
N SER A 81 34.76 -10.11 17.76
CA SER A 81 35.84 -9.11 17.87
C SER A 81 35.28 -7.73 18.21
N ALA A 82 34.22 -7.30 17.53
CA ALA A 82 33.60 -6.02 17.76
C ALA A 82 32.87 -5.96 19.13
N LEU A 83 32.22 -7.06 19.55
CA LEU A 83 31.67 -7.19 20.91
C LEU A 83 32.74 -7.15 22.01
N SER A 84 33.88 -7.81 21.78
CA SER A 84 35.01 -7.74 22.72
C SER A 84 35.52 -6.32 22.83
N ARG A 85 35.62 -5.60 21.72
CA ARG A 85 36.04 -4.20 21.70
C ARG A 85 35.06 -3.31 22.49
N LEU A 86 33.74 -3.47 22.31
CA LEU A 86 32.74 -2.75 23.10
C LEU A 86 32.84 -3.06 24.60
N ARG A 87 33.14 -4.31 25.00
CA ARG A 87 33.36 -4.66 26.40
C ARG A 87 34.57 -3.94 27.00
N HIS A 88 35.67 -3.91 26.29
CA HIS A 88 36.85 -3.16 26.74
C HIS A 88 36.56 -1.67 26.92
N LEU A 89 35.83 -1.06 25.97
CA LEU A 89 35.40 0.33 26.08
C LEU A 89 34.48 0.57 27.29
N THR A 90 33.67 -0.41 27.66
CA THR A 90 32.79 -0.34 28.85
C THR A 90 33.60 -0.47 30.17
N ASP A 91 34.74 -1.18 30.17
CA ASP A 91 35.60 -1.31 31.33
C ASP A 91 36.39 -0.04 31.59
N ASP A 92 36.64 0.79 30.57
CA ASP A 92 37.35 2.07 30.63
C ASP A 92 36.50 3.24 31.18
N GLY A 93 35.19 3.09 31.35
CA GLY A 93 34.32 4.15 31.87
C GLY A 93 32.90 4.16 31.31
N LYS A 94 32.27 5.35 31.29
CA LYS A 94 30.95 5.53 30.69
C LYS A 94 31.01 5.33 29.18
N LEU A 95 30.06 4.56 28.61
CA LEU A 95 29.94 4.29 27.18
C LEU A 95 28.58 4.76 26.67
N ILE A 96 28.57 5.49 25.57
CA ILE A 96 27.36 5.90 24.87
C ILE A 96 27.32 5.20 23.52
N LEU A 97 26.32 4.35 23.33
CA LEU A 97 26.02 3.72 22.03
C LEU A 97 25.14 4.65 21.22
N LEU A 98 25.59 5.02 20.03
CA LEU A 98 24.90 5.92 19.14
C LEU A 98 24.27 5.17 17.98
N THR A 99 23.06 5.57 17.62
CA THR A 99 22.32 5.03 16.48
C THR A 99 21.56 6.13 15.73
N ALA A 100 21.40 5.97 14.42
CA ALA A 100 20.53 6.82 13.60
C ALA A 100 19.05 6.37 13.64
N ALA A 101 18.73 5.28 14.33
CA ALA A 101 17.37 4.80 14.46
C ALA A 101 16.40 5.89 15.00
N PRO A 102 15.18 5.99 14.48
CA PRO A 102 14.20 7.00 14.93
C PRO A 102 13.84 6.89 16.41
N ASP A 103 13.79 5.65 16.92
CA ASP A 103 13.55 5.31 18.33
C ASP A 103 14.76 4.56 18.89
N ALA A 104 15.51 5.23 19.78
CA ALA A 104 16.70 4.66 20.38
C ALA A 104 16.38 3.50 21.33
N ASP A 105 15.24 3.54 22.03
CA ASP A 105 14.85 2.55 23.03
C ASP A 105 14.40 1.22 22.39
N HIS A 106 13.89 1.28 21.17
CA HIS A 106 13.53 0.10 20.37
C HIS A 106 14.51 -0.16 19.22
N SER A 107 15.79 0.09 19.46
CA SER A 107 16.88 -0.10 18.48
C SER A 107 17.79 -1.26 18.84
N HIS A 108 18.65 -1.66 17.91
CA HIS A 108 19.73 -2.62 18.17
C HIS A 108 20.75 -2.08 19.18
N ALA A 109 20.93 -0.75 19.26
CA ALA A 109 21.79 -0.14 20.25
C ALA A 109 21.27 -0.34 21.69
N ALA A 110 19.96 -0.32 21.91
CA ALA A 110 19.36 -0.64 23.21
C ALA A 110 19.61 -2.10 23.60
N VAL A 111 19.47 -3.04 22.66
CA VAL A 111 19.77 -4.47 22.90
C VAL A 111 21.25 -4.68 23.25
N LEU A 112 22.17 -3.96 22.59
CA LEU A 112 23.60 -3.98 22.91
C LEU A 112 23.87 -3.41 24.30
N ALA A 113 23.25 -2.30 24.68
CA ALA A 113 23.39 -1.69 26.00
C ALA A 113 22.97 -2.66 27.11
N GLU A 114 21.83 -3.33 26.96
CA GLU A 114 21.38 -4.38 27.89
C GLU A 114 22.40 -5.53 28.00
N ARG A 115 22.95 -5.99 26.88
CA ARG A 115 23.95 -7.07 26.82
C ARG A 115 25.26 -6.71 27.50
N LEU A 116 25.71 -5.45 27.37
CA LEU A 116 26.96 -4.96 27.95
C LEU A 116 26.87 -4.66 29.45
N THR A 117 25.71 -4.18 29.92
CA THR A 117 25.46 -3.91 31.35
C THR A 117 25.27 -5.16 32.19
N GLY A 118 25.12 -6.32 31.56
CA GLY A 118 24.93 -7.58 32.28
C GLY A 118 23.50 -7.77 32.84
N ALA A 119 22.56 -6.93 32.46
CA ALA A 119 21.14 -7.06 32.81
C ALA A 119 20.54 -8.40 32.29
N ASP A 120 21.24 -9.07 31.38
CA ASP A 120 20.91 -10.41 30.86
C ASP A 120 21.30 -11.56 31.83
N ARG A 121 21.91 -11.27 32.99
CA ARG A 121 22.34 -12.30 33.98
C ARG A 121 21.28 -12.66 35.02
N SER A 122 20.17 -11.97 35.08
CA SER A 122 19.10 -12.20 36.06
C SER A 122 17.78 -12.59 35.41
N GLU A 123 17.78 -13.64 34.62
CA GLU A 123 16.56 -14.32 34.26
C GLU A 123 16.64 -15.80 34.70
N PRO A 124 16.45 -16.10 35.99
CA PRO A 124 15.99 -17.39 36.39
C PRO A 124 14.48 -17.44 36.13
N ASP A 125 14.06 -18.44 35.40
CA ASP A 125 12.66 -18.72 35.13
C ASP A 125 11.99 -17.71 34.12
N ARG A 126 12.37 -17.84 32.85
CA ARG A 126 11.55 -17.27 31.79
C ARG A 126 10.21 -17.97 31.82
N PRO A 127 9.09 -17.27 32.14
CA PRO A 127 7.79 -17.88 31.94
C PRO A 127 7.73 -18.40 30.51
N ALA A 128 7.25 -19.62 30.33
CA ALA A 128 7.07 -20.22 29.01
C ALA A 128 6.48 -19.15 28.06
N PRO A 129 6.95 -19.06 26.79
CA PRO A 129 6.45 -18.06 25.86
C PRO A 129 4.92 -18.06 25.98
N PRO A 130 4.28 -16.86 26.10
CA PRO A 130 2.84 -16.82 26.30
C PRO A 130 2.20 -17.70 25.24
N PRO A 131 1.22 -18.54 25.61
CA PRO A 131 0.56 -19.41 24.66
C PRO A 131 0.17 -18.59 23.43
N PRO A 132 0.28 -19.14 22.22
CA PRO A 132 -0.02 -18.39 21.00
C PRO A 132 -1.37 -17.69 21.20
N PRO A 133 -1.49 -16.40 20.87
CA PRO A 133 -2.68 -15.64 21.17
C PRO A 133 -3.89 -16.42 20.69
N GLY A 134 -4.86 -16.63 21.57
CA GLY A 134 -6.06 -17.39 21.23
C GLY A 134 -6.68 -16.82 19.95
N TYR A 135 -7.40 -17.61 19.18
CA TYR A 135 -7.95 -17.23 17.86
C TYR A 135 -8.55 -15.81 17.83
N ARG A 136 -9.30 -15.43 18.88
CA ARG A 136 -9.90 -14.08 19.00
C ARG A 136 -8.84 -12.97 19.08
N ALA A 137 -7.76 -13.19 19.83
CA ALA A 137 -6.68 -12.23 19.95
C ALA A 137 -5.88 -12.10 18.63
N ALA A 138 -5.66 -13.21 17.93
CA ALA A 138 -5.02 -13.21 16.62
C ALA A 138 -5.85 -12.47 15.55
N VAL A 139 -7.18 -12.68 15.52
CA VAL A 139 -8.10 -11.96 14.64
C VAL A 139 -8.13 -10.46 14.99
N SER A 140 -8.22 -10.12 16.28
CA SER A 140 -8.20 -8.74 16.76
C SER A 140 -6.92 -8.01 16.34
N ALA A 141 -5.76 -8.65 16.46
CA ALA A 141 -4.48 -8.08 16.02
C ALA A 141 -4.43 -7.87 14.47
N LYS A 142 -4.98 -8.80 13.69
CA LYS A 142 -5.09 -8.64 12.23
C LYS A 142 -6.00 -7.48 11.85
N VAL A 143 -7.14 -7.32 12.52
CA VAL A 143 -8.07 -6.20 12.28
C VAL A 143 -7.45 -4.86 12.69
N ALA A 144 -6.74 -4.80 13.83
CA ALA A 144 -6.04 -3.59 14.26
C ALA A 144 -5.03 -3.07 13.21
N ASN A 145 -4.35 -4.00 12.50
CA ASN A 145 -3.33 -3.71 11.50
C ASN A 145 -3.84 -3.85 10.05
N LEU A 146 -5.16 -3.80 9.84
CA LEU A 146 -5.75 -3.92 8.52
C LEU A 146 -5.28 -2.77 7.62
N ASN A 147 -4.79 -3.11 6.42
CA ASN A 147 -4.25 -2.14 5.47
C ASN A 147 -5.35 -1.19 4.95
N ALA A 148 -5.06 0.11 4.88
CA ALA A 148 -5.98 1.13 4.35
C ALA A 148 -6.51 0.81 2.94
N GLY A 149 -5.70 0.15 2.11
CA GLY A 149 -6.05 -0.22 0.72
C GLY A 149 -6.58 -1.65 0.55
N ALA A 150 -7.08 -2.32 1.61
CA ALA A 150 -7.52 -3.72 1.49
C ALA A 150 -8.67 -3.90 0.47
N PHE A 151 -9.51 -2.88 0.28
CA PHE A 151 -10.57 -2.91 -0.72
C PHE A 151 -10.09 -2.88 -2.19
N ALA A 152 -8.77 -2.67 -2.44
CA ALA A 152 -8.20 -2.85 -3.77
C ALA A 152 -8.45 -4.28 -4.33
N PHE A 153 -8.56 -5.29 -3.45
CA PHE A 153 -9.00 -6.64 -3.80
C PHE A 153 -10.40 -6.64 -4.43
N VAL A 154 -11.38 -6.00 -3.78
CA VAL A 154 -12.77 -5.92 -4.26
C VAL A 154 -12.84 -5.10 -5.55
N MET A 155 -12.10 -4.00 -5.61
CA MET A 155 -12.00 -3.14 -6.78
C MET A 155 -11.41 -3.89 -7.99
N GLY A 156 -10.34 -4.68 -7.77
CA GLY A 156 -9.69 -5.48 -8.82
C GLY A 156 -10.57 -6.63 -9.32
N THR A 157 -11.17 -7.40 -8.41
CA THR A 157 -12.09 -8.49 -8.79
C THR A 157 -13.34 -7.97 -9.50
N GLY A 158 -13.89 -6.83 -9.08
CA GLY A 158 -15.06 -6.20 -9.67
C GLY A 158 -14.81 -5.73 -11.11
N ILE A 159 -13.69 -5.06 -11.39
CA ILE A 159 -13.39 -4.61 -12.75
C ILE A 159 -13.08 -5.77 -13.70
N VAL A 160 -12.37 -6.81 -13.23
CA VAL A 160 -12.12 -8.00 -14.05
C VAL A 160 -13.40 -8.78 -14.29
N SER A 161 -14.34 -8.82 -13.31
CA SER A 161 -15.69 -9.34 -13.53
C SER A 161 -16.40 -8.59 -14.67
N THR A 162 -16.38 -7.25 -14.65
CA THR A 162 -16.95 -6.42 -15.73
C THR A 162 -16.29 -6.72 -17.08
N ALA A 163 -14.96 -6.82 -17.10
CA ALA A 163 -14.17 -7.12 -18.29
C ALA A 163 -14.55 -8.47 -18.90
N LEU A 164 -14.61 -9.52 -18.09
CA LEU A 164 -15.00 -10.86 -18.55
C LEU A 164 -16.45 -10.92 -19.02
N ASN A 165 -17.36 -10.16 -18.40
CA ASN A 165 -18.74 -10.05 -18.85
C ASN A 165 -18.84 -9.48 -20.27
N ILE A 166 -18.05 -8.45 -20.59
CA ILE A 166 -17.95 -7.85 -21.94
C ILE A 166 -17.49 -8.88 -22.97
N ASN A 167 -16.54 -9.76 -22.60
CA ASN A 167 -16.03 -10.81 -23.49
C ASN A 167 -16.91 -12.07 -23.53
N GLY A 168 -18.09 -12.08 -22.90
CA GLY A 168 -19.01 -13.21 -22.89
C GLY A 168 -18.63 -14.36 -21.93
N ALA A 169 -17.59 -14.20 -21.10
CA ALA A 169 -17.19 -15.18 -20.09
C ALA A 169 -18.06 -15.05 -18.81
N HIS A 170 -19.39 -15.18 -18.95
CA HIS A 170 -20.36 -14.85 -17.90
C HIS A 170 -20.15 -15.64 -16.60
N THR A 171 -19.84 -16.94 -16.69
CA THR A 171 -19.60 -17.78 -15.49
C THR A 171 -18.41 -17.30 -14.68
N ALA A 172 -17.27 -16.98 -15.34
CA ALA A 172 -16.09 -16.47 -14.69
C ALA A 172 -16.32 -15.06 -14.13
N SER A 173 -17.07 -14.24 -14.87
CA SER A 173 -17.51 -12.91 -14.43
C SER A 173 -18.32 -13.01 -13.13
N LEU A 174 -19.35 -13.87 -13.09
CA LEU A 174 -20.19 -14.06 -11.91
C LEU A 174 -19.39 -14.59 -10.71
N ALA A 175 -18.49 -15.55 -10.94
CA ALA A 175 -17.62 -16.08 -9.90
C ALA A 175 -16.76 -14.98 -9.25
N LEU A 176 -16.17 -14.10 -10.06
CA LEU A 176 -15.39 -12.97 -9.54
C LEU A 176 -16.26 -11.92 -8.85
N LEU A 177 -17.47 -11.67 -9.32
CA LEU A 177 -18.42 -10.79 -8.64
C LEU A 177 -18.77 -11.33 -7.25
N VAL A 178 -19.07 -12.62 -7.13
CA VAL A 178 -19.36 -13.28 -5.85
C VAL A 178 -18.14 -13.19 -4.90
N VAL A 179 -16.94 -13.43 -5.41
CA VAL A 179 -15.69 -13.28 -4.63
C VAL A 179 -15.51 -11.84 -4.16
N GLY A 180 -15.76 -10.85 -5.01
CA GLY A 180 -15.71 -9.44 -4.64
C GLY A 180 -16.74 -9.06 -3.57
N LEU A 181 -18.00 -9.51 -3.72
CA LEU A 181 -19.06 -9.29 -2.74
C LEU A 181 -18.76 -9.96 -1.40
N ALA A 182 -18.23 -11.18 -1.40
CA ALA A 182 -17.77 -11.87 -0.19
C ALA A 182 -16.64 -11.10 0.48
N GLY A 183 -15.69 -10.60 -0.31
CA GLY A 183 -14.62 -9.72 0.19
C GLY A 183 -15.17 -8.44 0.84
N CYS A 184 -16.16 -7.81 0.20
CA CYS A 184 -16.84 -6.64 0.74
C CYS A 184 -17.55 -6.95 2.07
N ALA A 185 -18.27 -8.08 2.15
CA ALA A 185 -18.99 -8.53 3.33
C ALA A 185 -18.06 -8.83 4.53
N VAL A 186 -16.80 -9.22 4.28
CA VAL A 186 -15.79 -9.45 5.33
C VAL A 186 -15.05 -8.16 5.70
N LEU A 187 -14.62 -7.39 4.69
CA LEU A 187 -13.78 -6.23 4.92
C LEU A 187 -14.55 -5.06 5.55
N LEU A 188 -15.80 -4.82 5.14
CA LEU A 188 -16.58 -3.69 5.65
C LEU A 188 -16.81 -3.78 7.18
N PRO A 189 -17.30 -4.90 7.75
CA PRO A 189 -17.37 -5.06 9.20
C PRO A 189 -16.01 -4.95 9.90
N ALA A 190 -14.94 -5.46 9.27
CA ALA A 190 -13.60 -5.35 9.83
C ALA A 190 -13.11 -3.89 9.91
N TYR A 191 -13.42 -3.05 8.90
CA TYR A 191 -13.11 -1.61 8.93
C TYR A 191 -13.94 -0.87 9.98
N VAL A 192 -15.23 -1.18 10.09
CA VAL A 192 -16.11 -0.62 11.13
C VAL A 192 -15.60 -1.01 12.52
N TRP A 193 -15.26 -2.29 12.73
CA TRP A 193 -14.67 -2.74 13.99
C TRP A 193 -13.35 -2.04 14.30
N ARG A 194 -12.47 -1.89 13.29
CA ARG A 194 -11.22 -1.14 13.43
C ARG A 194 -11.48 0.32 13.83
N LEU A 195 -12.42 1.00 13.18
CA LEU A 195 -12.81 2.38 13.50
C LEU A 195 -13.32 2.51 14.94
N LEU A 196 -14.19 1.61 15.39
CA LEU A 196 -14.80 1.67 16.71
C LEU A 196 -13.78 1.33 17.83
N ARG A 197 -12.92 0.32 17.62
CA ARG A 197 -12.03 -0.20 18.66
C ARG A 197 -10.66 0.47 18.70
N TRP A 198 -10.13 0.94 17.56
CA TRP A 198 -8.81 1.57 17.42
C TRP A 198 -8.89 2.91 16.69
N ARG A 199 -9.85 3.75 17.11
CA ARG A 199 -10.14 5.05 16.49
C ARG A 199 -8.90 5.91 16.27
N GLN A 200 -8.02 6.00 17.28
CA GLN A 200 -6.81 6.83 17.19
C GLN A 200 -5.87 6.36 16.07
N ARG A 201 -5.65 5.03 15.94
CA ARG A 201 -4.84 4.47 14.86
C ARG A 201 -5.50 4.66 13.49
N PHE A 202 -6.82 4.47 13.42
CA PHE A 202 -7.57 4.66 12.19
C PHE A 202 -7.46 6.11 11.70
N VAL A 203 -7.64 7.10 12.58
CA VAL A 203 -7.52 8.52 12.25
C VAL A 203 -6.07 8.89 11.91
N ALA A 204 -5.07 8.31 12.59
CA ALA A 204 -3.67 8.52 12.24
C ALA A 204 -3.33 8.05 10.83
N ASP A 205 -3.92 6.93 10.38
CA ASP A 205 -3.73 6.43 9.02
C ASP A 205 -4.42 7.30 7.95
N LEU A 206 -5.52 7.99 8.31
CA LEU A 206 -6.22 8.93 7.40
C LEU A 206 -5.41 10.20 7.08
N VAL A 207 -4.39 10.51 7.87
CA VAL A 207 -3.46 11.63 7.63
C VAL A 207 -2.03 11.13 7.36
N GLY A 208 -1.87 9.83 7.13
CA GLY A 208 -0.60 9.18 6.86
C GLY A 208 -0.29 9.05 5.36
N PRO A 209 0.87 8.48 5.00
CA PRO A 209 1.33 8.33 3.59
C PRO A 209 0.38 7.55 2.69
N ARG A 210 -0.52 6.74 3.27
CA ARG A 210 -1.49 5.88 2.57
C ARG A 210 -2.93 6.33 2.75
N ALA A 211 -3.16 7.59 3.14
CA ALA A 211 -4.50 8.10 3.42
C ALA A 211 -5.47 7.90 2.24
N PHE A 212 -5.06 8.25 1.03
CA PHE A 212 -5.89 8.08 -0.16
C PHE A 212 -6.26 6.61 -0.47
N ALA A 213 -5.55 5.62 0.09
CA ALA A 213 -5.90 4.22 -0.06
C ALA A 213 -7.26 3.86 0.60
N PHE A 214 -7.76 4.64 1.56
CA PHE A 214 -9.10 4.47 2.11
C PHE A 214 -10.21 4.68 1.08
N LEU A 215 -9.95 5.49 0.02
CA LEU A 215 -10.92 5.68 -1.07
C LEU A 215 -11.24 4.39 -1.82
N THR A 216 -10.40 3.35 -1.71
CA THR A 216 -10.70 2.03 -2.30
C THR A 216 -12.04 1.45 -1.82
N VAL A 217 -12.52 1.82 -0.62
CA VAL A 217 -13.86 1.42 -0.11
C VAL A 217 -14.95 1.99 -1.00
N SER A 218 -14.91 3.31 -1.25
CA SER A 218 -15.84 4.01 -2.12
C SER A 218 -15.76 3.52 -3.57
N ILE A 219 -14.53 3.39 -4.09
CA ILE A 219 -14.29 2.94 -5.46
C ILE A 219 -14.82 1.51 -5.66
N ALA A 220 -14.56 0.61 -4.73
CA ALA A 220 -15.05 -0.77 -4.79
C ALA A 220 -16.58 -0.84 -4.85
N ALA A 221 -17.27 -0.03 -4.03
CA ALA A 221 -18.73 0.05 -4.05
C ALA A 221 -19.24 0.52 -5.42
N ASN A 222 -18.63 1.58 -5.99
CA ASN A 222 -19.02 2.10 -7.31
C ASN A 222 -18.70 1.12 -8.46
N VAL A 223 -17.61 0.36 -8.36
CA VAL A 223 -17.26 -0.70 -9.34
C VAL A 223 -18.29 -1.82 -9.29
N ILE A 224 -18.72 -2.24 -8.10
CA ILE A 224 -19.82 -3.21 -7.93
C ILE A 224 -21.11 -2.63 -8.49
N ALA A 225 -21.46 -1.37 -8.18
CA ALA A 225 -22.64 -0.71 -8.74
C ALA A 225 -22.63 -0.73 -10.28
N ALA A 226 -21.51 -0.31 -10.90
CA ALA A 226 -21.37 -0.33 -12.36
C ALA A 226 -21.50 -1.74 -12.97
N ARG A 227 -21.03 -2.78 -12.26
CA ARG A 227 -21.17 -4.17 -12.70
C ARG A 227 -22.62 -4.65 -12.62
N LEU A 228 -23.34 -4.32 -11.54
CA LEU A 228 -24.76 -4.67 -11.36
C LEU A 228 -25.69 -3.96 -12.34
N VAL A 229 -25.34 -2.72 -12.73
CA VAL A 229 -26.05 -2.00 -13.82
C VAL A 229 -26.04 -2.81 -15.12
N ALA A 230 -24.96 -3.53 -15.42
CA ALA A 230 -24.89 -4.37 -16.61
C ALA A 230 -25.85 -5.57 -16.55
N ASP A 231 -26.25 -6.00 -15.35
CA ASP A 231 -27.26 -7.07 -15.15
C ASP A 231 -28.70 -6.51 -15.03
N GLY A 232 -28.87 -5.19 -15.09
CA GLY A 232 -30.18 -4.50 -15.01
C GLY A 232 -30.70 -4.28 -13.59
N ASP A 233 -29.94 -4.60 -12.54
CA ASP A 233 -30.34 -4.42 -11.15
C ASP A 233 -30.13 -2.96 -10.70
N THR A 234 -31.17 -2.14 -10.87
CA THR A 234 -31.10 -0.70 -10.53
C THR A 234 -31.15 -0.42 -9.04
N ALA A 235 -31.86 -1.24 -8.26
CA ALA A 235 -32.06 -1.00 -6.83
C ALA A 235 -30.77 -1.24 -6.04
N VAL A 236 -30.16 -2.41 -6.22
CA VAL A 236 -28.91 -2.76 -5.52
C VAL A 236 -27.75 -1.90 -6.04
N ALA A 237 -27.68 -1.66 -7.36
CA ALA A 237 -26.69 -0.75 -7.93
C ALA A 237 -26.84 0.67 -7.38
N GLY A 238 -28.06 1.16 -7.20
CA GLY A 238 -28.33 2.47 -6.58
C GLY A 238 -27.86 2.55 -5.13
N ALA A 239 -28.07 1.49 -4.35
CA ALA A 239 -27.61 1.42 -2.96
C ALA A 239 -26.06 1.44 -2.87
N PHE A 240 -25.37 0.68 -3.73
CA PHE A 240 -23.91 0.69 -3.80
C PHE A 240 -23.38 2.04 -4.28
N LEU A 241 -24.03 2.69 -5.26
CA LEU A 241 -23.67 4.04 -5.70
C LEU A 241 -23.86 5.06 -4.57
N ALA A 242 -24.96 5.03 -3.84
CA ALA A 242 -25.21 5.95 -2.73
C ALA A 242 -24.15 5.81 -1.63
N PHE A 243 -23.82 4.58 -1.24
CA PHE A 243 -22.76 4.29 -0.29
C PHE A 243 -21.38 4.77 -0.83
N GLY A 244 -21.06 4.45 -2.08
CA GLY A 244 -19.81 4.84 -2.72
C GLY A 244 -19.66 6.35 -2.87
N ALA A 245 -20.74 7.05 -3.27
CA ALA A 245 -20.75 8.51 -3.40
C ALA A 245 -20.61 9.21 -2.04
N ALA A 246 -21.29 8.72 -1.01
CA ALA A 246 -21.14 9.23 0.36
C ALA A 246 -19.71 9.05 0.88
N GLY A 247 -19.12 7.86 0.68
CA GLY A 247 -17.71 7.58 1.01
C GLY A 247 -16.74 8.46 0.24
N TRP A 248 -16.98 8.69 -1.05
CA TRP A 248 -16.21 9.60 -1.88
C TRP A 248 -16.25 11.05 -1.36
N LEU A 249 -17.41 11.57 -1.01
CA LEU A 249 -17.55 12.91 -0.44
C LEU A 249 -16.79 13.02 0.88
N LEU A 250 -17.03 12.11 1.81
CA LEU A 250 -16.42 12.15 3.15
C LEU A 250 -14.90 12.02 3.08
N LEU A 251 -14.37 11.04 2.35
CA LEU A 251 -12.94 10.79 2.25
C LEU A 251 -12.26 11.74 1.26
N GLY A 252 -12.93 12.10 0.17
CA GLY A 252 -12.40 12.98 -0.87
C GLY A 252 -12.13 14.40 -0.37
N TYR A 253 -12.89 14.88 0.62
CA TYR A 253 -12.63 16.15 1.31
C TYR A 253 -11.89 15.94 2.63
N GLY A 254 -12.25 14.91 3.39
CA GLY A 254 -11.68 14.65 4.71
C GLY A 254 -10.18 14.38 4.69
N ILE A 255 -9.69 13.64 3.70
CA ILE A 255 -8.26 13.35 3.56
C ILE A 255 -7.44 14.61 3.25
N PRO A 256 -7.72 15.39 2.17
CA PRO A 256 -7.00 16.62 1.90
C PRO A 256 -7.07 17.62 3.06
N LEU A 257 -8.24 17.79 3.67
CA LEU A 257 -8.41 18.66 4.83
C LEU A 257 -7.55 18.20 6.00
N GLY A 258 -7.54 16.90 6.31
CA GLY A 258 -6.72 16.31 7.35
C GLY A 258 -5.22 16.48 7.10
N LEU A 259 -4.77 16.32 5.85
CA LEU A 259 -3.37 16.53 5.47
C LEU A 259 -2.96 18.01 5.59
N ILE A 260 -3.83 18.95 5.19
CA ILE A 260 -3.58 20.39 5.28
C ILE A 260 -3.58 20.85 6.75
N ALA A 261 -4.54 20.37 7.55
CA ALA A 261 -4.67 20.74 8.95
C ALA A 261 -3.68 20.02 9.88
N SER A 262 -2.96 19.02 9.39
CA SER A 262 -1.99 18.28 10.19
C SER A 262 -0.81 19.18 10.58
N THR A 263 -0.62 19.37 11.87
CA THR A 263 0.55 20.07 12.44
C THR A 263 1.81 19.20 12.46
N ARG A 264 1.69 17.92 12.13
CA ARG A 264 2.83 17.00 12.03
C ARG A 264 3.66 17.38 10.81
N ARG A 265 4.89 17.80 11.04
CA ARG A 265 5.89 18.05 9.99
C ARG A 265 6.22 16.81 9.13
N ASP A 266 5.68 15.64 9.52
CA ASP A 266 5.85 14.37 8.83
C ASP A 266 5.00 14.23 7.56
N ALA A 267 4.05 15.15 7.28
CA ALA A 267 3.37 15.27 5.98
C ALA A 267 4.34 15.88 4.95
N SER A 268 5.47 15.21 4.73
CA SER A 268 6.48 15.69 3.80
C SER A 268 6.09 15.35 2.36
N PHE A 269 6.60 16.14 1.42
CA PHE A 269 6.51 15.88 -0.01
C PHE A 269 6.98 14.46 -0.41
N ASP A 270 7.85 13.86 0.43
CA ASP A 270 8.36 12.50 0.25
C ASP A 270 7.28 11.42 0.40
N GLN A 271 6.15 11.71 1.05
CA GLN A 271 5.03 10.79 1.23
C GLN A 271 4.11 10.70 0.01
N VAL A 272 4.24 11.62 -0.95
CA VAL A 272 3.47 11.60 -2.20
C VAL A 272 3.83 10.35 -3.00
N ASN A 273 2.84 9.55 -3.35
CA ASN A 273 3.03 8.27 -4.04
C ASN A 273 1.84 7.94 -4.95
N GLY A 274 1.90 6.83 -5.67
CA GLY A 274 0.86 6.44 -6.63
C GLY A 274 -0.55 6.27 -6.05
N THR A 275 -0.72 6.08 -4.74
CA THR A 275 -2.06 5.98 -4.14
C THR A 275 -2.83 7.30 -4.17
N TRP A 276 -2.17 8.43 -4.36
CA TRP A 276 -2.82 9.74 -4.48
C TRP A 276 -3.75 9.81 -5.70
N PHE A 277 -3.47 9.04 -6.76
CA PHE A 277 -4.36 8.93 -7.91
C PHE A 277 -5.75 8.34 -7.56
N LEU A 278 -5.87 7.65 -6.41
CA LEU A 278 -7.17 7.16 -5.94
C LEU A 278 -8.15 8.29 -5.65
N TRP A 279 -7.67 9.51 -5.44
CA TRP A 279 -8.52 10.69 -5.33
C TRP A 279 -9.31 10.93 -6.63
N ALA A 280 -8.62 10.95 -7.77
CA ALA A 280 -9.25 11.05 -9.08
C ALA A 280 -10.10 9.81 -9.42
N VAL A 281 -9.58 8.60 -9.14
CA VAL A 281 -10.30 7.33 -9.37
C VAL A 281 -11.63 7.30 -8.59
N GLY A 282 -11.64 7.86 -7.36
CA GLY A 282 -12.86 7.99 -6.55
C GLY A 282 -13.95 8.77 -7.28
N SER A 283 -13.64 9.97 -7.78
CA SER A 283 -14.56 10.81 -8.54
C SER A 283 -15.01 10.12 -9.83
N GLN A 284 -14.08 9.54 -10.58
CA GLN A 284 -14.39 8.85 -11.82
C GLN A 284 -15.24 7.59 -11.61
N SER A 285 -15.06 6.87 -10.50
CA SER A 285 -15.87 5.70 -10.18
C SER A 285 -17.34 6.07 -9.93
N VAL A 286 -17.59 7.20 -9.25
CA VAL A 286 -18.95 7.76 -9.10
C VAL A 286 -19.52 8.12 -10.46
N ALA A 287 -18.74 8.79 -11.33
CA ALA A 287 -19.17 9.17 -12.66
C ALA A 287 -19.59 7.96 -13.50
N VAL A 288 -18.79 6.89 -13.52
CA VAL A 288 -19.10 5.64 -14.26
C VAL A 288 -20.39 5.00 -13.76
N ALA A 289 -20.53 4.83 -12.45
CA ALA A 289 -21.71 4.18 -11.87
C ALA A 289 -22.98 5.04 -12.03
N ALA A 290 -22.86 6.36 -11.82
CA ALA A 290 -23.99 7.29 -11.98
C ALA A 290 -24.45 7.37 -13.45
N ALA A 291 -23.53 7.45 -14.43
CA ALA A 291 -23.89 7.46 -15.84
C ALA A 291 -24.56 6.14 -16.27
N GLY A 292 -24.02 5.00 -15.81
CA GLY A 292 -24.64 3.70 -16.09
C GLY A 292 -26.06 3.58 -15.55
N LEU A 293 -26.28 4.02 -14.30
CA LEU A 293 -27.60 3.98 -13.67
C LEU A 293 -28.55 5.01 -14.30
N ALA A 294 -28.05 6.21 -14.65
CA ALA A 294 -28.80 7.25 -15.33
C ALA A 294 -29.40 6.76 -16.66
N ARG A 295 -28.64 5.93 -17.40
CA ARG A 295 -29.11 5.36 -18.68
C ARG A 295 -30.29 4.41 -18.48
N LEU A 296 -30.35 3.66 -17.37
CA LEU A 296 -31.45 2.72 -17.08
C LEU A 296 -32.67 3.42 -16.48
N THR A 297 -32.45 4.48 -15.68
CA THR A 297 -33.52 5.16 -14.92
C THR A 297 -33.99 6.45 -15.56
N SER A 298 -33.29 6.95 -16.61
CA SER A 298 -33.51 8.26 -17.25
C SER A 298 -33.46 9.42 -16.26
N SER A 299 -32.70 9.27 -15.17
CA SER A 299 -32.59 10.27 -14.10
C SER A 299 -31.64 11.41 -14.49
N HIS A 300 -32.18 12.62 -14.62
CA HIS A 300 -31.40 13.83 -14.90
C HIS A 300 -30.40 14.14 -13.77
N LEU A 301 -30.76 13.90 -12.51
CA LEU A 301 -29.86 14.12 -11.37
C LEU A 301 -28.59 13.25 -11.49
N LEU A 302 -28.74 11.97 -11.86
CA LEU A 302 -27.61 11.07 -12.05
C LEU A 302 -26.75 11.45 -13.27
N GLN A 303 -27.35 12.01 -14.34
CA GLN A 303 -26.62 12.53 -15.49
C GLN A 303 -25.73 13.72 -15.08
N VAL A 304 -26.29 14.68 -14.32
CA VAL A 304 -25.55 15.84 -13.80
C VAL A 304 -24.45 15.37 -12.85
N LEU A 305 -24.76 14.46 -11.92
CA LEU A 305 -23.76 13.91 -11.00
C LEU A 305 -22.60 13.26 -11.75
N ALA A 306 -22.89 12.46 -12.78
CA ALA A 306 -21.86 11.80 -13.59
C ALA A 306 -20.96 12.84 -14.28
N LEU A 307 -21.53 13.86 -14.89
CA LEU A 307 -20.80 14.92 -15.58
C LEU A 307 -19.90 15.71 -14.61
N VAL A 308 -20.46 16.13 -13.47
CA VAL A 308 -19.74 16.90 -12.44
C VAL A 308 -18.58 16.08 -11.87
N CYS A 309 -18.83 14.81 -11.50
CA CYS A 309 -17.78 13.93 -10.98
C CYS A 309 -16.70 13.64 -12.02
N TRP A 310 -17.06 13.51 -13.31
CA TRP A 310 -16.10 13.37 -14.39
C TRP A 310 -15.18 14.58 -14.49
N GLY A 311 -15.73 15.80 -14.50
CA GLY A 311 -14.96 17.05 -14.54
C GLY A 311 -14.03 17.21 -13.32
N ILE A 312 -14.55 16.96 -12.10
CA ILE A 312 -13.76 16.96 -10.86
C ILE A 312 -12.61 15.97 -10.97
N GLY A 313 -12.89 14.73 -11.40
CA GLY A 313 -11.90 13.67 -11.50
C GLY A 313 -10.79 13.99 -12.51
N LEU A 314 -11.10 14.67 -13.63
CA LEU A 314 -10.10 15.14 -14.58
C LEU A 314 -9.15 16.16 -13.94
N MET A 315 -9.65 17.13 -13.22
CA MET A 315 -8.82 18.12 -12.52
C MET A 315 -7.98 17.49 -11.43
N GLN A 316 -8.55 16.59 -10.63
CA GLN A 316 -7.82 15.84 -9.60
C GLN A 316 -6.72 14.98 -10.22
N TYR A 317 -6.95 14.37 -11.39
CA TYR A 317 -5.95 13.60 -12.11
C TYR A 317 -4.74 14.46 -12.49
N LEU A 318 -4.99 15.61 -13.12
CA LEU A 318 -3.92 16.52 -13.55
C LEU A 318 -3.13 17.07 -12.36
N LEU A 319 -3.80 17.51 -11.30
CA LEU A 319 -3.16 17.98 -10.07
C LEU A 319 -2.30 16.89 -9.44
N THR A 320 -2.83 15.67 -9.32
CA THR A 320 -2.10 14.53 -8.74
C THR A 320 -0.91 14.13 -9.60
N ALA A 321 -1.09 14.07 -10.93
CA ALA A 321 -0.01 13.73 -11.86
C ALA A 321 1.14 14.72 -11.76
N THR A 322 0.83 16.03 -11.69
CA THR A 322 1.84 17.08 -11.52
C THR A 322 2.62 16.92 -10.21
N ILE A 323 1.92 16.71 -9.09
CA ILE A 323 2.56 16.59 -7.77
C ILE A 323 3.41 15.30 -7.69
N VAL A 324 2.89 14.17 -8.20
CA VAL A 324 3.62 12.90 -8.21
C VAL A 324 4.85 12.97 -9.10
N LEU A 325 4.73 13.56 -10.31
CA LEU A 325 5.86 13.75 -11.21
C LEU A 325 6.90 14.69 -10.61
N ALA A 326 6.51 15.82 -10.05
CA ALA A 326 7.40 16.75 -9.37
C ALA A 326 8.18 16.07 -8.24
N ARG A 327 7.50 15.24 -7.43
CA ARG A 327 8.14 14.45 -6.37
C ARG A 327 9.15 13.45 -6.92
N LEU A 328 8.80 12.72 -7.99
CA LEU A 328 9.69 11.73 -8.60
C LEU A 328 10.96 12.34 -9.19
N LEU A 329 10.85 13.57 -9.74
CA LEU A 329 11.99 14.30 -10.30
C LEU A 329 12.85 14.98 -9.21
N ALA A 330 12.22 15.48 -8.15
CA ALA A 330 12.91 16.23 -7.10
C ALA A 330 13.60 15.34 -6.05
N ARG A 331 13.16 14.08 -5.88
CA ARG A 331 13.67 13.20 -4.82
C ARG A 331 13.98 11.80 -5.34
N PRO A 332 15.15 11.23 -5.02
CA PRO A 332 15.51 9.87 -5.41
C PRO A 332 14.48 8.85 -4.90
N VAL A 333 14.17 7.87 -5.72
CA VAL A 333 13.28 6.77 -5.34
C VAL A 333 14.09 5.51 -5.10
N ALA A 334 14.08 5.02 -3.85
CA ALA A 334 14.67 3.73 -3.55
C ALA A 334 13.89 2.60 -4.26
N PRO A 335 14.56 1.61 -4.88
CA PRO A 335 13.90 0.53 -5.63
C PRO A 335 12.84 -0.22 -4.83
N GLY A 336 13.05 -0.38 -3.51
CA GLY A 336 12.09 -1.00 -2.61
C GLY A 336 10.81 -0.18 -2.39
N ASN A 337 10.89 1.15 -2.55
CA ASN A 337 9.77 2.08 -2.34
C ASN A 337 8.97 2.34 -3.63
N LEU A 338 9.47 1.90 -4.79
CA LEU A 338 8.70 1.95 -6.04
C LEU A 338 7.63 0.85 -5.99
N MET A 339 6.48 1.21 -5.49
CA MET A 339 5.38 0.27 -5.25
C MET A 339 4.57 0.02 -6.52
N THR A 340 3.83 -1.10 -6.54
CA THR A 340 2.80 -1.43 -7.53
C THR A 340 1.72 -0.34 -7.66
N SER A 341 1.61 0.57 -6.67
CA SER A 341 0.72 1.75 -6.73
C SER A 341 1.05 2.73 -7.86
N SER A 342 2.24 2.68 -8.47
CA SER A 342 2.57 3.49 -9.65
C SER A 342 1.67 3.17 -10.84
N TRP A 343 1.15 1.94 -10.95
CA TRP A 343 0.20 1.54 -11.98
C TRP A 343 -1.16 2.23 -11.87
N ILE A 344 -1.51 2.76 -10.68
CA ILE A 344 -2.76 3.49 -10.47
C ILE A 344 -2.82 4.75 -11.35
N CYS A 345 -1.66 5.35 -11.67
CA CYS A 345 -1.60 6.50 -12.59
C CYS A 345 -2.24 6.18 -13.95
N MET A 346 -1.87 5.05 -14.54
CA MET A 346 -2.45 4.57 -15.81
C MET A 346 -3.93 4.21 -15.63
N GLY A 347 -4.27 3.51 -14.55
CA GLY A 347 -5.65 3.14 -14.25
C GLY A 347 -6.57 4.34 -14.01
N ALA A 348 -6.06 5.43 -13.42
CA ALA A 348 -6.82 6.67 -13.21
C ALA A 348 -7.11 7.40 -14.54
N ALA A 349 -6.17 7.40 -15.49
CA ALA A 349 -6.43 7.86 -16.85
C ALA A 349 -7.47 6.95 -17.53
N ALA A 350 -7.32 5.64 -17.46
CA ALA A 350 -8.22 4.68 -18.07
C ALA A 350 -9.67 4.81 -17.55
N ILE A 351 -9.90 4.90 -16.24
CA ILE A 351 -11.26 5.07 -15.71
C ILE A 351 -11.86 6.43 -16.11
N SER A 352 -11.03 7.46 -16.31
CA SER A 352 -11.51 8.77 -16.81
C SER A 352 -12.03 8.67 -18.26
N VAL A 353 -11.39 7.82 -19.08
CA VAL A 353 -11.89 7.50 -20.43
C VAL A 353 -13.20 6.71 -20.33
N LEU A 354 -13.27 5.69 -19.45
CA LEU A 354 -14.51 4.91 -19.27
C LEU A 354 -15.68 5.81 -18.84
N ALA A 355 -15.44 6.74 -17.91
CA ALA A 355 -16.47 7.67 -17.47
C ALA A 355 -16.92 8.57 -18.65
N GLY A 356 -15.99 9.04 -19.48
CA GLY A 356 -16.31 9.81 -20.70
C GLY A 356 -17.13 8.99 -21.71
N THR A 357 -16.78 7.72 -21.96
CA THR A 357 -17.57 6.83 -22.85
C THR A 357 -18.98 6.59 -22.32
N ARG A 358 -19.13 6.44 -20.99
CA ARG A 358 -20.48 6.29 -20.37
C ARG A 358 -21.32 7.57 -20.47
N LEU A 359 -20.70 8.74 -20.39
CA LEU A 359 -21.39 10.02 -20.65
C LEU A 359 -21.87 10.11 -22.11
N LEU A 360 -21.07 9.64 -23.08
CA LEU A 360 -21.45 9.62 -24.49
C LEU A 360 -22.64 8.67 -24.80
N GLU A 361 -22.95 7.73 -23.93
CA GLU A 361 -24.13 6.85 -24.04
C GLU A 361 -25.42 7.52 -23.55
N LEU A 362 -25.34 8.66 -22.84
CA LEU A 362 -26.49 9.39 -22.34
C LEU A 362 -27.15 10.20 -23.45
N PRO A 363 -28.48 10.49 -23.34
CA PRO A 363 -29.19 11.36 -24.27
C PRO A 363 -28.49 12.73 -24.36
N PRO A 364 -28.42 13.32 -25.57
CA PRO A 364 -27.78 14.62 -25.77
C PRO A 364 -28.54 15.79 -25.12
N GLU A 365 -29.80 15.60 -24.86
CA GLU A 365 -30.69 16.59 -24.24
C GLU A 365 -30.31 16.76 -22.77
N GLY A 366 -29.83 17.94 -22.41
CA GLY A 366 -29.34 18.26 -21.05
C GLY A 366 -27.85 18.07 -20.82
N MET A 367 -27.07 17.63 -21.79
CA MET A 367 -25.61 17.62 -21.67
C MET A 367 -25.04 19.05 -21.77
N LEU A 368 -24.37 19.51 -20.69
CA LEU A 368 -23.71 20.82 -20.64
C LEU A 368 -22.42 20.88 -21.48
N LEU A 369 -21.86 19.72 -21.84
CA LEU A 369 -20.66 19.63 -22.68
C LEU A 369 -21.02 18.98 -24.03
N SER A 370 -20.39 19.48 -25.09
CA SER A 370 -20.58 18.88 -26.43
C SER A 370 -19.97 17.46 -26.47
N ARG A 371 -20.62 16.55 -27.19
CA ARG A 371 -20.14 15.15 -27.36
C ARG A 371 -18.71 15.10 -27.94
N SER A 372 -18.35 16.04 -28.82
CA SER A 372 -17.02 16.13 -29.42
C SER A 372 -15.92 16.43 -28.38
N VAL A 373 -16.22 17.29 -27.40
CA VAL A 373 -15.27 17.59 -26.30
C VAL A 373 -15.07 16.35 -25.43
N VAL A 374 -16.13 15.66 -25.06
CA VAL A 374 -16.04 14.46 -24.23
C VAL A 374 -15.29 13.35 -24.98
N ALA A 375 -15.60 13.13 -26.26
CA ALA A 375 -14.92 12.13 -27.08
C ALA A 375 -13.44 12.47 -27.31
N GLY A 376 -13.14 13.73 -27.62
CA GLY A 376 -11.74 14.19 -27.80
C GLY A 376 -10.92 14.03 -26.53
N SER A 377 -11.48 14.42 -25.37
CA SER A 377 -10.82 14.25 -24.07
C SER A 377 -10.58 12.77 -23.77
N ALA A 378 -11.53 11.89 -24.08
CA ALA A 378 -11.39 10.45 -23.90
C ALA A 378 -10.24 9.88 -24.75
N VAL A 379 -10.13 10.28 -26.03
CA VAL A 379 -9.03 9.84 -26.90
C VAL A 379 -7.67 10.32 -26.39
N VAL A 380 -7.55 11.56 -25.96
CA VAL A 380 -6.30 12.13 -25.41
C VAL A 380 -5.87 11.35 -24.16
N LEU A 381 -6.80 11.08 -23.23
CA LEU A 381 -6.53 10.35 -22.01
C LEU A 381 -6.18 8.87 -22.29
N TRP A 382 -6.85 8.24 -23.26
CA TRP A 382 -6.52 6.87 -23.68
C TRP A 382 -5.11 6.81 -24.28
N SER A 383 -4.75 7.76 -25.13
CA SER A 383 -3.40 7.84 -25.71
C SER A 383 -2.34 8.01 -24.62
N PHE A 384 -2.60 8.88 -23.63
CA PHE A 384 -1.69 9.07 -22.49
C PHE A 384 -1.61 7.82 -21.61
N SER A 385 -2.72 7.16 -21.33
CA SER A 385 -2.77 5.89 -20.59
C SER A 385 -1.93 4.80 -21.29
N THR A 386 -2.04 4.71 -22.63
CA THR A 386 -1.25 3.80 -23.46
C THR A 386 0.25 4.12 -23.39
N TRP A 387 0.60 5.40 -23.48
CA TRP A 387 1.98 5.87 -23.40
C TRP A 387 2.65 5.56 -22.05
N LEU A 388 1.89 5.49 -20.97
CA LEU A 388 2.40 5.13 -19.65
C LEU A 388 2.80 3.65 -19.53
N ILE A 389 2.18 2.75 -20.29
CA ILE A 389 2.41 1.30 -20.16
C ILE A 389 3.88 0.90 -20.35
N PRO A 390 4.57 1.30 -21.45
CA PRO A 390 6.00 0.98 -21.62
C PRO A 390 6.87 1.52 -20.49
N LEU A 391 6.56 2.72 -19.98
CA LEU A 391 7.28 3.32 -18.86
C LEU A 391 7.13 2.48 -17.58
N LEU A 392 5.90 2.07 -17.26
CA LEU A 392 5.62 1.25 -16.08
C LEU A 392 6.26 -0.15 -16.18
N LEU A 393 6.27 -0.74 -17.36
CA LEU A 393 6.98 -2.00 -17.62
C LEU A 393 8.49 -1.82 -17.43
N ALA A 394 9.08 -0.76 -17.97
CA ALA A 394 10.51 -0.45 -17.80
C ALA A 394 10.88 -0.28 -16.32
N LEU A 395 10.04 0.41 -15.53
CA LEU A 395 10.21 0.54 -14.08
C LEU A 395 10.11 -0.81 -13.37
N GLY A 396 9.20 -1.69 -13.79
CA GLY A 396 9.10 -3.07 -13.30
C GLY A 396 10.36 -3.88 -13.55
N VAL A 397 10.88 -3.82 -14.78
CA VAL A 397 12.15 -4.48 -15.19
C VAL A 397 13.31 -3.90 -14.37
N TRP A 398 13.43 -2.57 -14.26
CA TRP A 398 14.44 -1.93 -13.45
C TRP A 398 14.41 -2.41 -12.00
N ARG A 399 13.22 -2.48 -11.38
CA ARG A 399 13.06 -2.92 -9.99
C ARG A 399 13.44 -4.39 -9.79
N HIS A 400 12.87 -5.28 -10.59
CA HIS A 400 12.95 -6.73 -10.35
C HIS A 400 14.13 -7.41 -11.01
N VAL A 401 14.55 -6.96 -12.21
CA VAL A 401 15.66 -7.54 -12.96
C VAL A 401 16.98 -6.85 -12.62
N LEU A 402 17.04 -5.51 -12.75
CA LEU A 402 18.30 -4.77 -12.53
C LEU A 402 18.64 -4.60 -11.05
N ARG A 403 17.64 -4.29 -10.21
CA ARG A 403 17.83 -4.08 -8.75
C ARG A 403 17.56 -5.33 -7.93
N LYS A 404 17.13 -6.45 -8.55
CA LYS A 404 16.94 -7.77 -7.94
C LYS A 404 16.02 -7.76 -6.70
N VAL A 405 15.05 -6.84 -6.65
CA VAL A 405 14.03 -6.81 -5.58
C VAL A 405 13.18 -8.07 -5.70
N PRO A 406 13.11 -8.93 -4.67
CA PRO A 406 12.41 -10.21 -4.78
C PRO A 406 10.91 -10.04 -5.01
N PHE A 407 10.35 -10.92 -5.86
CA PHE A 407 8.90 -11.04 -6.04
C PHE A 407 8.30 -11.72 -4.80
N ARG A 408 7.70 -10.93 -3.91
CA ARG A 408 6.91 -11.43 -2.78
C ARG A 408 5.51 -10.89 -2.89
N TYR A 409 4.50 -11.75 -2.63
CA TYR A 409 3.12 -11.30 -2.62
C TYR A 409 2.93 -10.23 -1.53
N GLU A 410 2.38 -9.11 -1.93
CA GLU A 410 1.93 -8.02 -1.07
C GLU A 410 0.52 -7.62 -1.50
N LEU A 411 -0.28 -7.08 -0.58
CA LEU A 411 -1.63 -6.61 -0.90
C LEU A 411 -1.65 -5.56 -2.02
N GLY A 412 -0.56 -4.81 -2.16
CA GLY A 412 -0.35 -3.83 -3.23
C GLY A 412 -0.43 -4.38 -4.65
N TRP A 413 -0.31 -5.70 -4.88
CA TRP A 413 -0.46 -6.30 -6.20
C TRP A 413 -1.86 -6.12 -6.79
N TRP A 414 -2.87 -5.91 -5.94
CA TRP A 414 -4.22 -5.56 -6.40
C TRP A 414 -4.29 -4.18 -7.07
N ASN A 415 -3.34 -3.30 -6.77
CA ASN A 415 -3.18 -2.02 -7.48
C ASN A 415 -2.64 -2.18 -8.91
N LEU A 416 -2.22 -3.39 -9.31
CA LEU A 416 -1.86 -3.77 -10.67
C LEU A 416 -3.06 -4.36 -11.42
N VAL A 417 -3.85 -5.21 -10.73
CA VAL A 417 -5.02 -5.88 -11.33
C VAL A 417 -6.04 -4.87 -11.82
N PHE A 418 -6.38 -3.89 -10.97
CA PHE A 418 -7.39 -2.89 -11.32
C PHE A 418 -7.01 -2.06 -12.56
N PRO A 419 -5.83 -1.44 -12.66
CA PRO A 419 -5.43 -0.67 -13.84
C PRO A 419 -5.44 -1.48 -15.13
N ILE A 420 -4.89 -2.68 -15.12
CA ILE A 420 -4.81 -3.53 -16.32
C ILE A 420 -6.21 -3.96 -16.76
N GLY A 421 -7.05 -4.42 -15.83
CA GLY A 421 -8.44 -4.76 -16.13
C GLY A 421 -9.25 -3.57 -16.65
N MET A 422 -9.05 -2.38 -16.04
CA MET A 422 -9.70 -1.14 -16.45
C MET A 422 -9.28 -0.73 -17.86
N TYR A 423 -8.00 -0.85 -18.20
CA TYR A 423 -7.49 -0.44 -19.50
C TYR A 423 -8.12 -1.27 -20.63
N GLY A 424 -8.28 -2.58 -20.47
CA GLY A 424 -8.95 -3.42 -21.46
C GLY A 424 -10.42 -3.06 -21.66
N VAL A 425 -11.17 -2.85 -20.57
CA VAL A 425 -12.56 -2.38 -20.61
C VAL A 425 -12.67 -1.03 -21.32
N THR A 426 -11.81 -0.11 -20.97
CA THR A 426 -11.79 1.25 -21.51
C THR A 426 -11.49 1.29 -23.01
N THR A 427 -10.48 0.53 -23.45
CA THR A 427 -10.11 0.43 -24.88
C THR A 427 -11.25 -0.15 -25.69
N HIS A 428 -11.90 -1.19 -25.18
CA HIS A 428 -13.09 -1.79 -25.82
C HIS A 428 -14.23 -0.79 -25.94
N GLU A 429 -14.61 -0.13 -24.81
CA GLU A 429 -15.76 0.80 -24.77
C GLU A 429 -15.50 2.06 -25.60
N LEU A 430 -14.26 2.56 -25.63
CA LEU A 430 -13.88 3.67 -26.49
C LEU A 430 -14.05 3.28 -27.97
N GLY A 431 -13.55 2.10 -28.36
CA GLY A 431 -13.73 1.59 -29.73
C GLY A 431 -15.20 1.45 -30.12
N ARG A 432 -16.03 0.93 -29.21
CA ARG A 432 -17.47 0.78 -29.42
C ARG A 432 -18.17 2.14 -29.58
N THR A 433 -17.86 3.09 -28.71
CA THR A 433 -18.50 4.43 -28.70
C THR A 433 -18.08 5.31 -29.88
N THR A 434 -16.85 5.15 -30.36
CA THR A 434 -16.30 5.91 -31.50
C THR A 434 -16.48 5.19 -32.85
N GLY A 435 -17.02 3.95 -32.86
CA GLY A 435 -17.14 3.13 -34.07
C GLY A 435 -15.79 2.62 -34.59
N THR A 436 -14.73 2.57 -33.76
CA THR A 436 -13.38 2.22 -34.15
C THR A 436 -13.10 0.73 -33.90
N SER A 437 -13.25 -0.09 -34.93
CA SER A 437 -13.23 -1.57 -34.81
C SER A 437 -11.91 -2.14 -34.28
N TRP A 438 -10.76 -1.57 -34.64
CA TRP A 438 -9.47 -2.05 -34.16
C TRP A 438 -9.29 -1.83 -32.64
N LEU A 439 -9.81 -0.72 -32.09
CA LEU A 439 -9.81 -0.49 -30.63
C LEU A 439 -10.69 -1.51 -29.92
N THR A 440 -11.86 -1.81 -30.46
CA THR A 440 -12.75 -2.84 -29.89
C THR A 440 -12.08 -4.20 -29.85
N THR A 441 -11.38 -4.57 -30.91
CA THR A 441 -10.64 -5.82 -31.01
C THR A 441 -9.45 -5.85 -30.04
N LEU A 442 -8.67 -4.78 -29.97
CA LEU A 442 -7.54 -4.65 -29.06
C LEU A 442 -8.03 -4.78 -27.60
N GLY A 443 -9.09 -4.06 -27.22
CA GLY A 443 -9.66 -4.11 -25.87
C GLY A 443 -10.10 -5.51 -25.45
N ARG A 444 -10.65 -6.32 -26.39
CA ARG A 444 -11.00 -7.72 -26.11
C ARG A 444 -9.78 -8.57 -25.73
N TRP A 445 -8.65 -8.37 -26.40
CA TRP A 445 -7.39 -9.05 -26.05
C TRP A 445 -6.84 -8.60 -24.69
N GLU A 446 -6.87 -7.30 -24.44
CA GLU A 446 -6.40 -6.72 -23.19
C GLU A 446 -7.23 -7.18 -21.99
N ILE A 447 -8.53 -7.41 -22.15
CA ILE A 447 -9.40 -8.01 -21.13
C ILE A 447 -8.85 -9.37 -20.68
N TRP A 448 -8.41 -10.23 -21.62
CA TRP A 448 -7.82 -11.52 -21.25
C TRP A 448 -6.50 -11.35 -20.49
N VAL A 449 -5.68 -10.36 -20.85
CA VAL A 449 -4.46 -10.03 -20.10
C VAL A 449 -4.80 -9.66 -18.65
N GLY A 450 -5.82 -8.81 -18.45
CA GLY A 450 -6.35 -8.47 -17.12
C GLY A 450 -6.82 -9.69 -16.34
N GLY A 451 -7.52 -10.62 -17.00
CA GLY A 451 -7.95 -11.90 -16.42
C GLY A 451 -6.79 -12.76 -15.96
N VAL A 452 -5.76 -12.94 -16.78
CA VAL A 452 -4.54 -13.70 -16.43
C VAL A 452 -3.83 -13.07 -15.23
N VAL A 453 -3.62 -11.75 -15.23
CA VAL A 453 -3.00 -11.05 -14.11
C VAL A 453 -3.80 -11.24 -12.82
N CYS A 454 -5.13 -11.17 -12.89
CA CYS A 454 -6.01 -11.42 -11.74
C CYS A 454 -5.82 -12.83 -11.18
N VAL A 455 -5.81 -13.86 -12.03
CA VAL A 455 -5.59 -15.27 -11.63
C VAL A 455 -4.21 -15.44 -10.97
N VAL A 456 -3.17 -14.87 -11.54
CA VAL A 456 -1.80 -14.93 -10.98
C VAL A 456 -1.76 -14.28 -9.58
N VAL A 457 -2.41 -13.13 -9.41
CA VAL A 457 -2.44 -12.42 -8.12
C VAL A 457 -3.25 -13.22 -7.08
N ILE A 458 -4.39 -13.80 -7.47
CA ILE A 458 -5.18 -14.69 -6.58
C ILE A 458 -4.34 -15.91 -6.18
N ALA A 459 -3.68 -16.56 -7.11
CA ALA A 459 -2.82 -17.71 -6.82
C ALA A 459 -1.67 -17.35 -5.87
N ALA A 460 -1.02 -16.20 -6.08
CA ALA A 460 0.03 -15.70 -5.19
C ALA A 460 -0.51 -15.38 -3.79
N MET A 461 -1.71 -14.80 -3.69
CA MET A 461 -2.38 -14.52 -2.41
C MET A 461 -2.69 -15.79 -1.65
N VAL A 462 -3.26 -16.80 -2.30
CA VAL A 462 -3.57 -18.09 -1.70
C VAL A 462 -2.28 -18.81 -1.27
N ALA A 463 -1.25 -18.83 -2.11
CA ALA A 463 0.03 -19.42 -1.79
C ALA A 463 0.68 -18.75 -0.56
N ALA A 464 0.62 -17.42 -0.46
CA ALA A 464 1.11 -16.68 0.69
C ALA A 464 0.34 -17.00 1.99
N ALA A 465 -0.97 -17.20 1.89
CA ALA A 465 -1.81 -17.57 3.04
C ALA A 465 -1.56 -19.02 3.53
N VAL A 466 -1.28 -19.95 2.62
CA VAL A 466 -1.13 -21.40 2.93
C VAL A 466 0.30 -21.75 3.39
N ARG A 467 1.34 -21.06 2.88
CA ARG A 467 2.74 -21.33 3.21
C ARG A 467 3.05 -21.48 4.72
N PRO A 468 2.61 -20.56 5.60
CA PRO A 468 2.89 -20.67 7.03
C PRO A 468 2.32 -21.95 7.66
N HIS A 469 1.12 -22.36 7.24
CA HIS A 469 0.46 -23.57 7.74
C HIS A 469 1.17 -24.86 7.29
N LEU A 470 1.68 -24.89 6.06
CA LEU A 470 2.46 -26.03 5.55
C LEU A 470 3.80 -26.15 6.25
N MET A 471 4.50 -25.04 6.52
CA MET A 471 5.76 -25.06 7.26
C MET A 471 5.56 -25.52 8.71
N ALA A 472 4.51 -25.03 9.39
CA ALA A 472 4.18 -25.47 10.74
C ALA A 472 3.86 -26.97 10.82
N ARG A 473 3.13 -27.54 9.85
CA ARG A 473 2.84 -28.97 9.76
C ARG A 473 4.10 -29.81 9.50
N ARG A 474 5.02 -29.33 8.65
CA ARG A 474 6.30 -30.03 8.40
C ARG A 474 7.19 -30.06 9.62
N ALA A 475 7.29 -28.95 10.37
CA ALA A 475 8.03 -28.88 11.62
C ALA A 475 7.46 -29.86 12.69
N ALA A 476 6.12 -29.91 12.82
CA ALA A 476 5.46 -30.83 13.73
C ALA A 476 5.62 -32.34 13.34
N GLY A 477 5.68 -32.61 12.03
CA GLY A 477 5.90 -33.99 11.52
C GLY A 477 7.36 -34.47 11.65
N SER A 478 8.34 -33.51 11.59
CA SER A 478 9.76 -33.84 11.84
C SER A 478 10.03 -34.24 13.30
N ASN A 479 9.43 -33.49 14.25
CA ASN A 479 9.57 -33.83 15.68
C ASN A 479 8.94 -35.18 16.09
N ARG A 480 7.96 -35.68 15.31
CA ARG A 480 7.36 -37.00 15.57
C ARG A 480 8.16 -38.20 14.99
N ARG A 481 9.15 -37.95 14.13
CA ARG A 481 10.02 -38.96 13.55
C ARG A 481 11.36 -39.14 14.32
N THR A 482 11.66 -38.19 15.20
CA THR A 482 12.88 -38.17 16.04
C THR A 482 12.59 -38.50 17.51
N ALA A 483 11.34 -38.72 17.90
CA ALA A 483 10.88 -39.28 19.16
C ALA A 483 10.39 -40.75 18.96
#